data_70af336f632faef7d55f9679336524bb
#
_entry.id   70af336f632faef7d55f9679336524bb
#
_cell.length_a   1.000
_cell.length_b   1.000
_cell.length_c   1.000
_cell.angle_alpha   90.00
_cell.angle_beta   90.00
_cell.angle_gamma   90.00
#
_symmetry.space_group_name_H-M   'P 1'
#
loop_
_entity.id
_entity.type
_entity.pdbx_description
1 polymer ?
#
loop_
_entity_poly.entity_id
_entity_poly.type
_entity_poly.pdbx_seq_one_letter_code
_entity_poly.pdbx_strand_id
1 'polypeptide(L)'
;EQVLDAVASTLRLDRAEREHLYRLAEATPLRTECAVRAVPDAIREIVDSLDPLPASLLNGRHDMLMSNSASEELFWEWHTMPCVHKNTLWCCITEPTARGKFPEYEAHVRYLVARMRSAYSRHIGDPDWEEDIRRLASLSREFADLWAQHEVADPEPRTLTYLHPRAG
;
A
#
# COMPACT_ATOMS: atom_id res chain seq x y z
N GLU A 1 -1.27 5.94 26.11
CA GLU A 1 -2.59 5.40 25.74
C GLU A 1 -3.60 5.60 26.89
N GLN A 2 -3.37 5.10 28.09
CA GLN A 2 -4.24 5.29 29.25
C GLN A 2 -4.54 6.76 29.59
N VAL A 3 -3.61 7.68 29.39
CA VAL A 3 -3.81 9.11 29.63
C VAL A 3 -4.74 9.72 28.59
N LEU A 4 -4.59 9.35 27.33
CA LEU A 4 -5.47 9.83 26.26
C LEU A 4 -6.91 9.30 26.41
N ASP A 5 -7.06 8.06 26.84
CA ASP A 5 -8.35 7.48 27.17
C ASP A 5 -9.04 8.22 28.32
N ALA A 6 -8.30 8.56 29.37
CA ALA A 6 -8.81 9.33 30.48
C ALA A 6 -9.23 10.74 30.05
N VAL A 7 -8.43 11.41 29.21
CA VAL A 7 -8.75 12.73 28.65
C VAL A 7 -9.99 12.65 27.77
N ALA A 8 -10.05 11.71 26.84
CA ALA A 8 -11.17 11.51 25.93
C ALA A 8 -12.48 11.23 26.70
N SER A 9 -12.40 10.44 27.76
CA SER A 9 -13.54 10.12 28.61
C SER A 9 -14.00 11.32 29.46
N THR A 10 -13.05 12.09 30.01
CA THR A 10 -13.33 13.29 30.80
C THR A 10 -13.99 14.38 29.95
N LEU A 11 -13.52 14.55 28.72
CA LEU A 11 -14.09 15.53 27.76
C LEU A 11 -15.33 15.01 27.05
N ARG A 12 -15.75 13.77 27.28
CA ARG A 12 -16.90 13.11 26.65
C ARG A 12 -16.84 13.16 25.12
N LEU A 13 -15.65 12.99 24.57
CA LEU A 13 -15.44 13.03 23.14
C LEU A 13 -16.20 11.89 22.46
N ASP A 14 -16.82 12.21 21.33
CA ASP A 14 -17.40 11.20 20.45
C ASP A 14 -16.30 10.38 19.75
N ARG A 15 -16.70 9.41 18.92
CA ARG A 15 -15.75 8.53 18.23
C ARG A 15 -14.79 9.30 17.31
N ALA A 16 -15.32 10.26 16.54
CA ALA A 16 -14.52 11.02 15.59
C ALA A 16 -13.55 11.99 16.31
N GLU A 17 -14.03 12.63 17.38
CA GLU A 17 -13.23 13.51 18.23
C GLU A 17 -12.13 12.73 18.99
N ARG A 18 -12.44 11.53 19.44
CA ARG A 18 -11.49 10.63 20.09
C ARG A 18 -10.39 10.21 19.10
N GLU A 19 -10.75 9.81 17.90
CA GLU A 19 -9.79 9.49 16.82
C GLU A 19 -8.92 10.71 16.46
N HIS A 20 -9.49 11.92 16.50
CA HIS A 20 -8.76 13.15 16.28
C HIS A 20 -7.77 13.48 17.43
N LEU A 21 -8.20 13.29 18.70
CA LEU A 21 -7.31 13.44 19.86
C LEU A 21 -6.09 12.53 19.79
N TYR A 22 -6.29 11.26 19.43
CA TYR A 22 -5.19 10.31 19.29
C TYR A 22 -4.21 10.72 18.18
N ARG A 23 -4.71 11.24 17.07
CA ARG A 23 -3.89 11.80 15.99
C ARG A 23 -3.07 13.01 16.44
N LEU A 24 -3.68 13.94 17.16
CA LEU A 24 -3.01 15.14 17.67
C LEU A 24 -1.92 14.84 18.70
N ALA A 25 -2.09 13.80 19.48
CA ALA A 25 -1.13 13.42 20.52
C ALA A 25 0.11 12.71 19.96
N GLU A 26 0.26 12.58 18.62
CA GLU A 26 1.33 11.81 17.96
C GLU A 26 1.58 10.44 18.62
N ALA A 27 0.58 9.93 19.30
CA ALA A 27 0.52 8.51 19.56
C ALA A 27 0.34 7.82 18.20
N THR A 28 1.38 7.93 17.35
CA THR A 28 1.51 7.11 16.17
C THR A 28 1.52 5.69 16.71
N PRO A 29 0.48 4.87 16.52
CA PRO A 29 0.68 3.47 16.70
C PRO A 29 1.84 3.18 15.74
N LEU A 30 2.97 2.71 16.27
CA LEU A 30 3.88 1.94 15.44
C LEU A 30 2.96 1.09 14.59
N ARG A 31 3.04 1.16 13.25
CA ARG A 31 2.29 0.29 12.33
C ARG A 31 2.70 -1.16 12.58
N THR A 32 2.40 -1.64 13.77
CA THR A 32 2.70 -2.99 14.26
C THR A 32 1.65 -3.98 13.79
N GLU A 33 0.52 -3.46 13.32
CA GLU A 33 -0.50 -4.26 12.66
C GLU A 33 -0.71 -3.66 11.27
N CYS A 34 -0.54 -4.49 10.23
CA CYS A 34 -1.22 -4.25 8.98
C CYS A 34 -2.68 -3.98 9.36
N ALA A 35 -3.12 -2.73 9.29
CA ALA A 35 -4.52 -2.42 9.30
C ALA A 35 -5.12 -3.02 8.03
N VAL A 36 -5.21 -4.35 8.02
CA VAL A 36 -6.06 -5.08 7.09
C VAL A 36 -7.46 -4.64 7.49
N ARG A 37 -7.91 -3.53 6.90
CA ARG A 37 -9.34 -3.24 6.86
C ARG A 37 -9.96 -4.56 6.45
N ALA A 38 -10.81 -5.12 7.29
CA ALA A 38 -11.40 -6.42 7.04
C ALA A 38 -11.95 -6.43 5.61
N VAL A 39 -11.32 -7.20 4.75
CA VAL A 39 -11.80 -7.37 3.36
C VAL A 39 -13.15 -8.06 3.48
N PRO A 40 -14.23 -7.50 2.90
CA PRO A 40 -15.54 -8.13 2.93
C PRO A 40 -15.48 -9.56 2.39
N ASP A 41 -16.22 -10.49 3.03
CA ASP A 41 -16.20 -11.91 2.65
C ASP A 41 -16.51 -12.13 1.16
N ALA A 42 -17.47 -11.37 0.60
CA ALA A 42 -17.79 -11.46 -0.82
C ALA A 42 -16.59 -11.10 -1.74
N ILE A 43 -15.74 -10.16 -1.35
CA ILE A 43 -14.53 -9.83 -2.11
C ILE A 43 -13.48 -10.94 -1.95
N ARG A 44 -13.38 -11.52 -0.75
CA ARG A 44 -12.52 -12.67 -0.49
C ARG A 44 -12.91 -13.85 -1.36
N GLU A 45 -14.18 -14.22 -1.40
CA GLU A 45 -14.71 -15.28 -2.26
C GLU A 45 -14.39 -15.05 -3.74
N ILE A 46 -14.48 -13.80 -4.23
CA ILE A 46 -14.13 -13.47 -5.62
C ILE A 46 -12.64 -13.74 -5.87
N VAL A 47 -11.74 -13.25 -5.00
CA VAL A 47 -10.30 -13.42 -5.19
C VAL A 47 -9.91 -14.89 -5.10
N ASP A 48 -10.46 -15.64 -4.16
CA ASP A 48 -10.19 -17.07 -4.00
C ASP A 48 -10.75 -17.91 -5.18
N SER A 49 -11.90 -17.52 -5.74
CA SER A 49 -12.50 -18.20 -6.90
C SER A 49 -11.70 -18.08 -8.19
N LEU A 50 -10.75 -17.16 -8.25
CA LEU A 50 -9.86 -17.00 -9.40
C LEU A 50 -8.73 -18.05 -9.45
N ASP A 51 -8.51 -18.84 -8.38
CA ASP A 51 -7.54 -19.93 -8.43
C ASP A 51 -7.86 -20.90 -9.59
N PRO A 52 -6.86 -21.37 -10.37
CA PRO A 52 -5.41 -21.19 -10.20
C PRO A 52 -4.81 -19.92 -10.86
N LEU A 53 -5.61 -18.94 -11.22
CA LEU A 53 -5.10 -17.66 -11.74
C LEU A 53 -4.64 -16.78 -10.59
N PRO A 54 -3.38 -16.28 -10.59
CA PRO A 54 -2.89 -15.39 -9.53
C PRO A 54 -3.74 -14.13 -9.41
N ALA A 55 -4.25 -13.86 -8.22
CA ALA A 55 -5.07 -12.70 -7.95
C ALA A 55 -4.68 -12.04 -6.62
N SER A 56 -4.65 -10.71 -6.60
CA SER A 56 -4.37 -9.91 -5.42
C SER A 56 -5.25 -8.67 -5.38
N LEU A 57 -5.70 -8.30 -4.19
CA LEU A 57 -6.43 -7.07 -3.92
C LEU A 57 -5.49 -6.03 -3.32
N LEU A 58 -5.45 -4.86 -3.92
CA LEU A 58 -4.64 -3.72 -3.49
C LEU A 58 -5.53 -2.53 -3.15
N ASN A 59 -5.11 -1.70 -2.19
CA ASN A 59 -5.73 -0.40 -1.96
C ASN A 59 -5.10 0.71 -2.83
N GLY A 60 -5.58 1.95 -2.68
CA GLY A 60 -5.07 3.10 -3.43
C GLY A 60 -3.62 3.49 -3.12
N ARG A 61 -3.06 3.02 -2.01
CA ARG A 61 -1.63 3.19 -1.66
C ARG A 61 -0.75 2.05 -2.16
N HIS A 62 -1.33 1.09 -2.87
CA HIS A 62 -0.70 -0.16 -3.30
C HIS A 62 -0.36 -1.14 -2.17
N ASP A 63 -0.98 -0.98 -0.98
CA ASP A 63 -0.88 -2.01 0.06
C ASP A 63 -1.65 -3.25 -0.39
N MET A 64 -1.04 -4.42 -0.24
CA MET A 64 -1.65 -5.70 -0.53
C MET A 64 -2.60 -6.07 0.61
N LEU A 65 -3.89 -6.07 0.34
CA LEU A 65 -4.93 -6.38 1.32
C LEU A 65 -5.19 -7.89 1.43
N MET A 66 -5.11 -8.59 0.31
CA MET A 66 -5.18 -10.04 0.24
C MET A 66 -4.66 -10.57 -1.09
N SER A 67 -4.40 -11.86 -1.16
CA SER A 67 -4.06 -12.63 -2.36
C SER A 67 -4.58 -14.05 -2.24
N ASN A 68 -4.79 -14.71 -3.39
CA ASN A 68 -5.09 -16.13 -3.42
C ASN A 68 -3.82 -16.99 -3.41
N SER A 69 -3.98 -18.32 -3.28
CA SER A 69 -2.86 -19.25 -3.18
C SER A 69 -1.94 -19.22 -4.40
N ALA A 70 -2.49 -19.10 -5.61
CA ALA A 70 -1.69 -19.00 -6.83
C ALA A 70 -0.82 -17.71 -6.86
N SER A 71 -1.33 -16.59 -6.36
CA SER A 71 -0.54 -15.36 -6.21
C SER A 71 0.56 -15.50 -5.16
N GLU A 72 0.27 -16.21 -4.06
CA GLU A 72 1.26 -16.45 -3.00
C GLU A 72 2.42 -17.33 -3.49
N GLU A 73 2.12 -18.34 -4.29
CA GLU A 73 3.15 -19.18 -4.90
C GLU A 73 3.98 -18.44 -5.95
N LEU A 74 3.32 -17.63 -6.79
CA LEU A 74 3.99 -16.87 -7.86
C LEU A 74 4.89 -15.79 -7.29
N PHE A 75 4.45 -15.08 -6.26
CA PHE A 75 5.15 -13.96 -5.64
C PHE A 75 5.60 -14.27 -4.21
N TRP A 76 6.02 -15.52 -3.94
CA TRP A 76 6.38 -16.01 -2.61
C TRP A 76 7.38 -15.09 -1.88
N GLU A 77 8.31 -14.46 -2.60
CA GLU A 77 9.28 -13.53 -2.04
C GLU A 77 8.61 -12.34 -1.36
N TRP A 78 7.53 -11.81 -1.96
CA TRP A 78 6.78 -10.69 -1.39
C TRP A 78 5.93 -11.12 -0.18
N HIS A 79 5.45 -12.35 -0.20
CA HIS A 79 4.66 -12.89 0.91
C HIS A 79 5.50 -13.20 2.15
N THR A 80 6.80 -13.42 1.99
CA THR A 80 7.74 -13.63 3.11
C THR A 80 8.22 -12.32 3.74
N MET A 81 7.96 -11.16 3.10
CA MET A 81 8.31 -9.87 3.67
C MET A 81 7.47 -9.52 4.91
N PRO A 82 8.03 -8.72 5.83
CA PRO A 82 7.25 -8.14 6.93
C PRO A 82 6.00 -7.43 6.41
N CYS A 83 4.90 -7.50 7.16
CA CYS A 83 3.59 -6.94 6.79
C CYS A 83 3.66 -5.45 6.39
N VAL A 84 4.48 -4.66 7.09
CA VAL A 84 4.68 -3.23 6.81
C VAL A 84 5.25 -2.93 5.42
N HIS A 85 5.79 -3.96 4.75
CA HIS A 85 6.40 -3.85 3.42
C HIS A 85 5.57 -4.54 2.33
N LYS A 86 4.39 -5.09 2.65
CA LYS A 86 3.49 -5.69 1.65
C LYS A 86 2.78 -4.62 0.82
N ASN A 87 3.57 -3.82 0.15
CA ASN A 87 3.14 -2.74 -0.72
C ASN A 87 3.89 -2.85 -2.05
N THR A 88 3.17 -2.95 -3.16
CA THR A 88 3.79 -3.22 -4.46
C THR A 88 4.69 -2.09 -4.94
N LEU A 89 4.33 -0.84 -4.71
CA LEU A 89 5.18 0.31 -5.04
C LEU A 89 6.43 0.35 -4.16
N TRP A 90 6.27 0.10 -2.86
CA TRP A 90 7.40 -0.01 -1.93
C TRP A 90 8.37 -1.10 -2.37
N CYS A 91 7.88 -2.31 -2.69
CA CYS A 91 8.70 -3.41 -3.16
C CYS A 91 9.44 -3.05 -4.46
N CYS A 92 8.78 -2.43 -5.43
CA CYS A 92 9.42 -2.01 -6.66
C CYS A 92 10.59 -1.04 -6.40
N ILE A 93 10.44 -0.12 -5.46
CA ILE A 93 11.43 0.93 -5.18
C ILE A 93 12.58 0.44 -4.30
N THR A 94 12.31 -0.42 -3.31
CA THR A 94 13.29 -0.78 -2.28
C THR A 94 14.01 -2.10 -2.55
N GLU A 95 13.39 -2.99 -3.33
CA GLU A 95 13.99 -4.30 -3.63
C GLU A 95 14.98 -4.21 -4.79
N PRO A 96 16.27 -4.52 -4.56
CA PRO A 96 17.30 -4.41 -5.61
C PRO A 96 17.03 -5.28 -6.85
N THR A 97 16.30 -6.40 -6.66
CA THR A 97 15.98 -7.35 -7.73
C THR A 97 14.75 -6.96 -8.54
N ALA A 98 13.93 -6.00 -8.07
CA ALA A 98 12.67 -5.64 -8.72
C ALA A 98 12.86 -5.16 -10.16
N ARG A 99 13.90 -4.36 -10.42
CA ARG A 99 14.22 -3.84 -11.75
C ARG A 99 14.48 -4.95 -12.77
N GLY A 100 15.09 -6.05 -12.36
CA GLY A 100 15.33 -7.21 -13.23
C GLY A 100 14.10 -8.10 -13.45
N LYS A 101 13.07 -7.99 -12.61
CA LYS A 101 11.84 -8.79 -12.71
C LYS A 101 10.81 -8.19 -13.66
N PHE A 102 10.87 -6.89 -13.91
CA PHE A 102 9.95 -6.18 -14.78
C PHE A 102 10.69 -5.60 -15.98
N PRO A 103 10.54 -6.16 -17.21
CA PRO A 103 11.18 -5.61 -18.41
C PRO A 103 10.83 -4.15 -18.66
N GLU A 104 9.61 -3.73 -18.32
CA GLU A 104 9.11 -2.36 -18.44
C GLU A 104 9.10 -1.64 -17.08
N TYR A 105 10.14 -1.83 -16.27
CA TYR A 105 10.21 -1.34 -14.88
C TYR A 105 9.89 0.15 -14.75
N GLU A 106 10.55 1.02 -15.54
CA GLU A 106 10.37 2.47 -15.45
C GLU A 106 8.92 2.88 -15.76
N ALA A 107 8.31 2.29 -16.79
CA ALA A 107 6.92 2.53 -17.14
C ALA A 107 5.97 2.01 -16.06
N HIS A 108 6.31 0.88 -15.44
CA HIS A 108 5.54 0.30 -14.35
C HIS A 108 5.57 1.18 -13.10
N VAL A 109 6.74 1.60 -12.64
CA VAL A 109 6.89 2.48 -11.46
C VAL A 109 6.21 3.84 -11.70
N ARG A 110 6.40 4.45 -12.88
CA ARG A 110 5.70 5.69 -13.24
C ARG A 110 4.17 5.53 -13.12
N TYR A 111 3.62 4.46 -13.64
CA TYR A 111 2.20 4.17 -13.53
C TYR A 111 1.73 4.00 -12.08
N LEU A 112 2.47 3.26 -11.25
CA LEU A 112 2.15 3.08 -9.83
C LEU A 112 2.15 4.41 -9.08
N VAL A 113 3.16 5.28 -9.32
CA VAL A 113 3.24 6.60 -8.70
C VAL A 113 2.06 7.48 -9.13
N ALA A 114 1.73 7.51 -10.42
CA ALA A 114 0.61 8.28 -10.95
C ALA A 114 -0.74 7.80 -10.39
N ARG A 115 -0.92 6.48 -10.22
CA ARG A 115 -2.08 5.87 -9.58
C ARG A 115 -2.20 6.23 -8.10
N MET A 116 -1.08 6.17 -7.37
CA MET A 116 -1.04 6.59 -5.97
C MET A 116 -1.45 8.06 -5.82
N ARG A 117 -1.00 8.93 -6.73
CA ARG A 117 -1.37 10.34 -6.74
C ARG A 117 -2.86 10.55 -7.00
N SER A 118 -3.44 9.82 -7.96
CA SER A 118 -4.89 9.87 -8.21
C SER A 118 -5.69 9.49 -6.96
N ALA A 119 -5.25 8.47 -6.25
CA ALA A 119 -5.89 8.06 -4.99
C ALA A 119 -5.68 9.10 -3.88
N TYR A 120 -4.46 9.65 -3.75
CA TYR A 120 -4.11 10.67 -2.77
C TYR A 120 -4.96 11.94 -2.87
N SER A 121 -5.46 12.29 -4.05
CA SER A 121 -6.32 13.47 -4.23
C SER A 121 -7.54 13.52 -3.29
N ARG A 122 -7.99 12.36 -2.81
CA ARG A 122 -9.10 12.19 -1.84
C ARG A 122 -8.63 12.11 -0.38
N HIS A 123 -7.33 12.16 -0.14
CA HIS A 123 -6.68 11.98 1.16
C HIS A 123 -5.70 13.11 1.47
N ILE A 124 -5.85 14.25 0.81
CA ILE A 124 -5.00 15.44 1.05
C ILE A 124 -5.14 15.84 2.50
N GLY A 125 -4.00 15.97 3.20
CA GLY A 125 -3.96 16.31 4.63
C GLY A 125 -4.14 15.10 5.57
N ASP A 126 -4.27 13.88 5.04
CA ASP A 126 -4.24 12.66 5.84
C ASP A 126 -2.79 12.36 6.26
N PRO A 127 -2.49 12.35 7.58
CA PRO A 127 -1.11 12.19 8.07
C PRO A 127 -0.45 10.87 7.62
N ASP A 128 -1.21 9.79 7.50
CA ASP A 128 -0.68 8.49 7.10
C ASP A 128 -0.23 8.51 5.63
N TRP A 129 -0.99 9.18 4.76
CA TRP A 129 -0.62 9.36 3.36
C TRP A 129 0.60 10.26 3.21
N GLU A 130 0.63 11.38 3.93
CA GLU A 130 1.74 12.33 3.91
C GLU A 130 3.04 11.68 4.40
N GLU A 131 2.98 10.84 5.44
CA GLU A 131 4.13 10.11 5.96
C GLU A 131 4.64 9.08 4.95
N ASP A 132 3.75 8.28 4.34
CA ASP A 132 4.12 7.29 3.32
C ASP A 132 4.81 7.99 2.12
N ILE A 133 4.24 9.10 1.63
CA ILE A 133 4.83 9.87 0.52
C ILE A 133 6.21 10.40 0.90
N ARG A 134 6.35 11.01 2.08
CA ARG A 134 7.62 11.55 2.58
C ARG A 134 8.67 10.46 2.69
N ARG A 135 8.28 9.30 3.23
CA ARG A 135 9.16 8.15 3.41
C ARG A 135 9.61 7.57 2.07
N LEU A 136 8.70 7.37 1.11
CA LEU A 136 9.05 6.92 -0.23
C LEU A 136 9.99 7.90 -0.93
N ALA A 137 9.73 9.20 -0.83
CA ALA A 137 10.59 10.24 -1.40
C ALA A 137 11.99 10.29 -0.76
N SER A 138 12.10 10.00 0.54
CA SER A 138 13.39 9.93 1.22
C SER A 138 14.22 8.70 0.83
N LEU A 139 13.57 7.61 0.47
CA LEU A 139 14.21 6.34 0.10
C LEU A 139 14.58 6.26 -1.39
N SER A 140 13.83 6.95 -2.25
CA SER A 140 14.02 6.86 -3.68
C SER A 140 13.93 8.23 -4.36
N ARG A 141 15.05 8.64 -4.97
CA ARG A 141 15.08 9.81 -5.83
C ARG A 141 14.15 9.64 -7.03
N GLU A 142 14.09 8.43 -7.61
CA GLU A 142 13.19 8.11 -8.73
C GLU A 142 11.72 8.38 -8.34
N PHE A 143 11.30 7.94 -7.16
CA PHE A 143 9.96 8.24 -6.66
C PHE A 143 9.76 9.76 -6.48
N ALA A 144 10.72 10.44 -5.85
CA ALA A 144 10.62 11.89 -5.60
C ALA A 144 10.49 12.68 -6.91
N ASP A 145 11.30 12.33 -7.93
CA ASP A 145 11.28 12.97 -9.24
C ASP A 145 9.94 12.71 -9.97
N LEU A 146 9.43 11.48 -9.94
CA LEU A 146 8.12 11.13 -10.51
C LEU A 146 6.97 11.80 -9.76
N TRP A 147 7.05 11.82 -8.43
CA TRP A 147 6.04 12.50 -7.62
C TRP A 147 5.98 14.01 -7.90
N ALA A 148 7.11 14.65 -8.14
CA ALA A 148 7.19 16.07 -8.50
C ALA A 148 6.62 16.42 -9.88
N GLN A 149 6.45 15.44 -10.78
CA GLN A 149 5.87 15.65 -12.11
C GLN A 149 4.35 15.81 -12.08
N HIS A 150 3.69 15.50 -10.96
CA HIS A 150 2.25 15.62 -10.78
C HIS A 150 1.39 14.81 -11.78
N GLU A 151 1.96 13.79 -12.40
CA GLU A 151 1.21 12.89 -13.28
C GLU A 151 0.15 12.11 -12.47
N VAL A 152 -1.00 11.90 -13.10
CA VAL A 152 -2.11 11.11 -12.57
C VAL A 152 -2.48 10.02 -13.57
N ALA A 153 -2.96 8.89 -13.08
CA ALA A 153 -3.45 7.80 -13.93
C ALA A 153 -4.74 7.21 -13.35
N ASP A 154 -5.65 6.87 -14.23
CA ASP A 154 -6.85 6.13 -13.89
C ASP A 154 -6.59 4.61 -13.84
N PRO A 155 -7.43 3.84 -13.11
CA PRO A 155 -7.37 2.39 -13.13
C PRO A 155 -7.78 1.86 -14.51
N GLU A 156 -6.78 1.51 -15.32
CA GLU A 156 -7.00 0.90 -16.64
C GLU A 156 -6.49 -0.54 -16.64
N PRO A 157 -7.19 -1.45 -17.33
CA PRO A 157 -6.67 -2.79 -17.58
C PRO A 157 -5.36 -2.70 -18.35
N ARG A 158 -4.32 -3.34 -17.83
CA ARG A 158 -3.02 -3.40 -18.50
C ARG A 158 -2.37 -4.77 -18.33
N THR A 159 -1.58 -5.15 -19.28
CA THR A 159 -0.71 -6.33 -19.18
C THR A 159 0.60 -5.90 -18.55
N LEU A 160 1.06 -6.67 -17.56
CA LEU A 160 2.37 -6.51 -16.95
C LEU A 160 3.17 -7.79 -17.19
N THR A 161 4.36 -7.65 -17.78
CA THR A 161 5.28 -8.77 -17.93
C THR A 161 6.14 -8.90 -16.68
N TYR A 162 6.18 -10.10 -16.13
CA TYR A 162 6.99 -10.43 -14.95
C TYR A 162 7.92 -11.60 -15.29
N LEU A 163 9.22 -11.42 -15.12
CA LEU A 163 10.23 -12.46 -15.31
C LEU A 163 10.34 -13.29 -14.03
N HIS A 164 9.72 -14.47 -14.05
CA HIS A 164 9.72 -15.33 -12.89
C HIS A 164 11.03 -16.12 -12.78
N PRO A 165 11.70 -16.15 -11.60
CA PRO A 165 13.05 -16.74 -11.48
C PRO A 165 13.10 -18.24 -11.80
N ARG A 166 11.97 -18.96 -11.75
CA ARG A 166 11.91 -20.41 -12.06
C ARG A 166 11.16 -20.74 -13.33
N ALA A 167 10.33 -19.83 -13.84
CA ALA A 167 9.49 -20.08 -15.03
C ALA A 167 9.95 -19.29 -16.28
N GLY A 168 10.83 -18.31 -16.12
CA GLY A 168 11.32 -17.46 -17.21
C GLY A 168 10.46 -16.22 -17.42
#